data_a95be3858db5c907158258801b343476
#
_entry.id   a95be3858db5c907158258801b343476
#
_cell.length_a   1.000
_cell.length_b   1.000
_cell.length_c   1.000
_cell.angle_alpha   90.00
_cell.angle_beta   90.00
_cell.angle_gamma   90.00
#
_symmetry.space_group_name_H-M   'P 1'
#
loop_
_entity.id
_entity.type
_entity.pdbx_description
1 polymer ?
#
loop_
_entity_poly.entity_id
_entity_poly.type
_entity_poly.pdbx_seq_one_letter_code
_entity_poly.pdbx_strand_id
1 'polypeptide(L)'
;VWDYSGPIGANPADTGRIVKIRGQVSEFKGAPQLTAGRIRMADGNDQYDVSALVPVAPIDPDERLQEIRRLIDSMEDADYQSVARTMLERHLEAFRSIPAAKSVHHSFLSGLLMHTSNMLRLADYLSGLYAGIIDRSLLLTGTLLHDFAKEREFTFSGLGMVTDYSLSGQLIGHLVMGAQEVQQCAESLSLPQEKSLLLQHMILSHHGEPDFGAAVRPMCAEAELLSLIDLVDSRMEI
;
A
#
# COMPACT_ATOMS: atom_id res chain seq x y z
N VAL A 1 -21.41 18.70 -9.85
CA VAL A 1 -22.90 18.74 -9.77
C VAL A 1 -23.28 19.96 -8.96
N TRP A 2 -24.15 20.80 -9.52
CA TRP A 2 -24.65 22.00 -8.85
C TRP A 2 -26.12 21.80 -8.51
N ASP A 3 -26.53 22.11 -7.27
CA ASP A 3 -27.91 22.13 -6.83
C ASP A 3 -28.29 23.54 -6.45
N TYR A 4 -29.30 24.05 -7.14
CA TYR A 4 -29.87 25.39 -6.88
C TYR A 4 -31.27 25.29 -6.27
N SER A 5 -31.82 24.10 -6.07
CA SER A 5 -33.21 23.87 -5.67
C SER A 5 -33.39 23.26 -4.29
N GLY A 6 -32.30 22.97 -3.57
CA GLY A 6 -32.33 22.38 -2.23
C GLY A 6 -31.68 20.98 -2.15
N PRO A 7 -31.86 20.29 -1.05
CA PRO A 7 -31.13 19.03 -0.82
C PRO A 7 -31.55 17.94 -1.80
N ILE A 8 -30.61 17.45 -2.59
CA ILE A 8 -30.81 16.41 -3.63
C ILE A 8 -30.55 14.99 -3.14
N GLY A 9 -30.50 14.75 -1.85
CA GLY A 9 -30.36 13.41 -1.25
C GLY A 9 -28.94 12.90 -1.08
N ALA A 10 -27.93 13.78 -1.25
CA ALA A 10 -26.54 13.53 -0.89
C ALA A 10 -25.99 14.71 -0.09
N ASN A 11 -25.12 14.46 0.87
CA ASN A 11 -24.49 15.49 1.68
C ASN A 11 -22.96 15.25 1.75
N PRO A 12 -22.16 16.18 2.26
CA PRO A 12 -20.72 16.01 2.39
C PRO A 12 -20.30 14.75 3.18
N ALA A 13 -21.13 14.26 4.09
CA ALA A 13 -20.87 13.02 4.84
C ALA A 13 -20.95 11.76 3.96
N ASP A 14 -21.48 11.87 2.73
CA ASP A 14 -21.55 10.77 1.77
C ASP A 14 -20.34 10.71 0.84
N THR A 15 -19.34 11.55 1.05
CA THR A 15 -18.06 11.50 0.31
C THR A 15 -17.42 10.10 0.43
N GLY A 16 -16.99 9.54 -0.69
CA GLY A 16 -16.45 8.19 -0.76
C GLY A 16 -17.50 7.08 -0.88
N ARG A 17 -18.78 7.45 -1.09
CA ARG A 17 -19.87 6.50 -1.39
C ARG A 17 -20.30 6.61 -2.85
N ILE A 18 -20.82 5.50 -3.38
CA ILE A 18 -21.40 5.50 -4.73
C ILE A 18 -22.82 6.03 -4.68
N VAL A 19 -23.11 6.95 -5.57
CA VAL A 19 -24.44 7.52 -5.75
C VAL A 19 -24.95 7.24 -7.17
N LYS A 20 -26.25 7.02 -7.30
CA LYS A 20 -26.94 6.98 -8.58
C LYS A 20 -27.62 8.32 -8.85
N ILE A 21 -27.26 8.94 -9.96
CA ILE A 21 -27.75 10.26 -10.35
C ILE A 21 -28.64 10.12 -11.58
N ARG A 22 -29.83 10.70 -11.51
CA ARG A 22 -30.68 10.96 -12.67
C ARG A 22 -30.68 12.46 -12.95
N GLY A 23 -30.36 12.87 -14.18
CA GLY A 23 -30.25 14.27 -14.53
C GLY A 23 -30.19 14.47 -16.05
N GLN A 24 -30.02 15.74 -16.45
CA GLN A 24 -29.86 16.14 -17.84
C GLN A 24 -28.39 16.49 -18.11
N VAL A 25 -27.85 15.94 -19.20
CA VAL A 25 -26.53 16.33 -19.70
C VAL A 25 -26.69 17.58 -20.55
N SER A 26 -25.89 18.58 -20.29
CA SER A 26 -25.80 19.84 -21.03
C SER A 26 -24.34 20.21 -21.23
N GLU A 27 -24.10 21.26 -22.00
CA GLU A 27 -22.77 21.81 -22.20
C GLU A 27 -22.68 23.20 -21.58
N PHE A 28 -21.60 23.50 -20.87
CA PHE A 28 -21.31 24.82 -20.35
C PHE A 28 -19.84 25.18 -20.66
N LYS A 29 -19.64 26.26 -21.41
CA LYS A 29 -18.31 26.72 -21.84
C LYS A 29 -17.45 25.65 -22.52
N GLY A 30 -18.07 24.81 -23.35
CA GLY A 30 -17.37 23.74 -24.09
C GLY A 30 -17.10 22.48 -23.26
N ALA A 31 -17.55 22.41 -22.02
CA ALA A 31 -17.39 21.24 -21.15
C ALA A 31 -18.75 20.56 -20.85
N PRO A 32 -18.82 19.23 -20.82
CA PRO A 32 -20.04 18.52 -20.45
C PRO A 32 -20.39 18.80 -18.98
N GLN A 33 -21.65 19.07 -18.72
CA GLN A 33 -22.22 19.34 -17.40
C GLN A 33 -23.42 18.43 -17.15
N LEU A 34 -23.55 17.92 -15.93
CA LEU A 34 -24.72 17.18 -15.49
C LEU A 34 -25.54 18.02 -14.49
N THR A 35 -26.77 18.33 -14.87
CA THR A 35 -27.76 18.94 -13.96
C THR A 35 -28.53 17.81 -13.29
N ALA A 36 -28.28 17.58 -12.00
CA ALA A 36 -28.91 16.51 -11.25
C ALA A 36 -30.37 16.86 -10.89
N GLY A 37 -31.30 15.98 -11.25
CA GLY A 37 -32.70 16.07 -10.85
C GLY A 37 -33.02 15.19 -9.64
N ARG A 38 -32.31 14.09 -9.44
CA ARG A 38 -32.44 13.20 -8.29
C ARG A 38 -31.11 12.49 -8.03
N ILE A 39 -30.72 12.44 -6.76
CA ILE A 39 -29.56 11.65 -6.28
C ILE A 39 -30.05 10.70 -5.19
N ARG A 40 -29.56 9.47 -5.19
CA ARG A 40 -29.69 8.52 -4.10
C ARG A 40 -28.42 7.69 -3.93
N MET A 41 -28.23 7.09 -2.78
CA MET A 41 -27.18 6.09 -2.59
C MET A 41 -27.40 4.90 -3.52
N ALA A 42 -26.32 4.35 -4.04
CA ALA A 42 -26.34 3.07 -4.72
C ALA A 42 -26.70 1.95 -3.71
N ASP A 43 -27.44 0.96 -4.16
CA ASP A 43 -27.85 -0.21 -3.37
C ASP A 43 -27.44 -1.50 -4.09
N GLY A 44 -27.69 -2.67 -3.47
CA GLY A 44 -27.32 -3.97 -4.00
C GLY A 44 -27.94 -4.36 -5.34
N ASN A 45 -28.93 -3.62 -5.85
CA ASN A 45 -29.56 -3.84 -7.16
C ASN A 45 -28.91 -2.96 -8.25
N ASP A 46 -28.05 -2.01 -7.88
CA ASP A 46 -27.33 -1.18 -8.85
C ASP A 46 -26.09 -1.92 -9.33
N GLN A 47 -25.99 -2.09 -10.64
CA GLN A 47 -24.78 -2.64 -11.27
C GLN A 47 -23.83 -1.49 -11.57
N TYR A 48 -22.61 -1.57 -11.03
CA TYR A 48 -21.53 -0.65 -11.33
C TYR A 48 -20.18 -1.38 -11.19
N ASP A 49 -19.21 -0.90 -11.95
CA ASP A 49 -17.83 -1.34 -11.84
C ASP A 49 -17.04 -0.31 -11.01
N VAL A 50 -16.51 -0.75 -9.88
CA VAL A 50 -15.72 0.13 -8.99
C VAL A 50 -14.48 0.65 -9.71
N SER A 51 -13.86 -0.15 -10.56
CA SER A 51 -12.66 0.24 -11.32
C SER A 51 -12.92 1.38 -12.32
N ALA A 52 -14.18 1.55 -12.75
CA ALA A 52 -14.58 2.69 -13.59
C ALA A 52 -14.85 3.98 -12.80
N LEU A 53 -14.89 3.91 -11.47
CA LEU A 53 -15.27 5.03 -10.59
C LEU A 53 -14.12 5.56 -9.75
N VAL A 54 -13.09 4.75 -9.51
CA VAL A 54 -11.87 5.12 -8.76
C VAL A 54 -10.63 4.65 -9.52
N PRO A 55 -9.49 5.32 -9.35
CA PRO A 55 -8.24 4.88 -9.96
C PRO A 55 -7.84 3.50 -9.43
N VAL A 56 -7.37 2.64 -10.31
CA VAL A 56 -6.88 1.28 -10.00
C VAL A 56 -5.51 1.08 -10.64
N ALA A 57 -4.62 0.37 -9.97
CA ALA A 57 -3.31 0.01 -10.51
C ALA A 57 -3.44 -0.71 -11.86
N PRO A 58 -2.64 -0.36 -12.88
CA PRO A 58 -2.66 -1.01 -14.19
C PRO A 58 -1.90 -2.35 -14.17
N ILE A 59 -2.22 -3.22 -13.21
CA ILE A 59 -1.60 -4.54 -13.00
C ILE A 59 -2.67 -5.62 -12.86
N ASP A 60 -2.29 -6.87 -13.08
CA ASP A 60 -3.06 -8.03 -12.63
C ASP A 60 -2.61 -8.39 -11.21
N PRO A 61 -3.48 -8.22 -10.18
CA PRO A 61 -3.10 -8.51 -8.80
C PRO A 61 -2.76 -9.99 -8.55
N ASP A 62 -3.40 -10.92 -9.26
CA ASP A 62 -3.14 -12.35 -9.08
C ASP A 62 -1.77 -12.75 -9.66
N GLU A 63 -1.41 -12.19 -10.82
CA GLU A 63 -0.10 -12.39 -11.42
C GLU A 63 1.01 -11.84 -10.51
N ARG A 64 0.82 -10.63 -9.95
CA ARG A 64 1.79 -10.01 -9.03
C ARG A 64 1.95 -10.81 -7.73
N LEU A 65 0.87 -11.30 -7.14
CA LEU A 65 0.93 -12.14 -5.95
C LEU A 65 1.62 -13.48 -6.23
N GLN A 66 1.40 -14.08 -7.39
CA GLN A 66 2.12 -15.30 -7.79
C GLN A 66 3.63 -15.05 -7.95
N GLU A 67 4.02 -13.89 -8.50
CA GLU A 67 5.41 -13.49 -8.60
C GLU A 67 6.06 -13.32 -7.22
N ILE A 68 5.38 -12.62 -6.30
CA ILE A 68 5.84 -12.45 -4.91
C ILE A 68 6.02 -13.81 -4.23
N ARG A 69 5.04 -14.73 -4.36
CA ARG A 69 5.16 -16.08 -3.78
C ARG A 69 6.35 -16.84 -4.34
N ARG A 70 6.63 -16.74 -5.65
CA ARG A 70 7.82 -17.35 -6.25
C ARG A 70 9.12 -16.77 -5.69
N LEU A 71 9.18 -15.46 -5.46
CA LEU A 71 10.34 -14.83 -4.83
C LEU A 71 10.54 -15.32 -3.39
N ILE A 72 9.46 -15.42 -2.61
CA ILE A 72 9.50 -15.98 -1.25
C ILE A 72 10.00 -17.44 -1.30
N ASP A 73 9.46 -18.26 -2.19
CA ASP A 73 9.82 -19.67 -2.31
C ASP A 73 11.28 -19.87 -2.74
N SER A 74 11.89 -18.87 -3.39
CA SER A 74 13.29 -18.89 -3.83
C SER A 74 14.30 -18.41 -2.77
N MET A 75 13.84 -17.98 -1.59
CA MET A 75 14.74 -17.57 -0.50
C MET A 75 15.49 -18.75 0.07
N GLU A 76 16.79 -18.59 0.31
CA GLU A 76 17.64 -19.64 0.89
C GLU A 76 17.55 -19.68 2.42
N ASP A 77 17.28 -18.55 3.07
CA ASP A 77 17.13 -18.48 4.52
C ASP A 77 15.69 -18.82 4.93
N ALA A 78 15.52 -19.97 5.58
CA ALA A 78 14.22 -20.50 5.99
C ALA A 78 13.51 -19.63 7.04
N ASP A 79 14.24 -18.90 7.88
CA ASP A 79 13.67 -18.01 8.89
C ASP A 79 13.01 -16.82 8.22
N TYR A 80 13.74 -16.11 7.34
CA TYR A 80 13.19 -14.98 6.58
C TYR A 80 12.05 -15.40 5.65
N GLN A 81 12.18 -16.56 5.00
CA GLN A 81 11.11 -17.14 4.18
C GLN A 81 9.83 -17.36 4.99
N SER A 82 9.95 -17.91 6.22
CA SER A 82 8.80 -18.18 7.09
C SER A 82 8.10 -16.91 7.53
N VAL A 83 8.85 -15.85 7.89
CA VAL A 83 8.30 -14.55 8.22
C VAL A 83 7.58 -13.94 7.02
N ALA A 84 8.24 -13.91 5.86
CA ALA A 84 7.67 -13.35 4.63
C ALA A 84 6.35 -14.02 4.27
N ARG A 85 6.29 -15.35 4.31
CA ARG A 85 5.09 -16.14 4.02
C ARG A 85 3.98 -15.88 5.04
N THR A 86 4.29 -15.92 6.34
CA THR A 86 3.32 -15.70 7.41
C THR A 86 2.71 -14.32 7.36
N MET A 87 3.53 -13.31 7.14
CA MET A 87 3.07 -11.91 7.07
C MET A 87 2.27 -11.64 5.78
N LEU A 88 2.71 -12.18 4.63
CA LEU A 88 1.95 -12.05 3.39
C LEU A 88 0.53 -12.64 3.53
N GLU A 89 0.39 -13.85 4.08
CA GLU A 89 -0.93 -14.46 4.25
C GLU A 89 -1.80 -13.73 5.29
N ARG A 90 -1.20 -13.16 6.33
CA ARG A 90 -1.91 -12.35 7.34
C ARG A 90 -2.52 -11.09 6.75
N HIS A 91 -1.81 -10.41 5.86
CA HIS A 91 -2.19 -9.12 5.28
C HIS A 91 -2.72 -9.22 3.85
N LEU A 92 -2.94 -10.43 3.31
CA LEU A 92 -3.17 -10.69 1.89
C LEU A 92 -4.29 -9.83 1.29
N GLU A 93 -5.45 -9.78 1.95
CA GLU A 93 -6.63 -9.06 1.43
C GLU A 93 -6.40 -7.55 1.36
N ALA A 94 -5.81 -6.98 2.42
CA ALA A 94 -5.48 -5.57 2.45
C ALA A 94 -4.37 -5.25 1.45
N PHE A 95 -3.27 -6.00 1.49
CA PHE A 95 -2.14 -5.83 0.59
C PHE A 95 -2.52 -5.89 -0.89
N ARG A 96 -3.48 -6.76 -1.24
CA ARG A 96 -4.02 -6.89 -2.59
C ARG A 96 -4.76 -5.64 -3.07
N SER A 97 -5.44 -4.92 -2.16
CA SER A 97 -6.49 -3.97 -2.53
C SER A 97 -6.19 -2.52 -2.20
N ILE A 98 -5.43 -2.23 -1.13
CA ILE A 98 -5.29 -0.85 -0.65
C ILE A 98 -4.32 -0.01 -1.48
N PRO A 99 -4.52 1.33 -1.50
CA PRO A 99 -3.53 2.29 -1.97
C PRO A 99 -2.27 2.28 -1.09
N ALA A 100 -1.12 2.66 -1.65
CA ALA A 100 0.11 2.85 -0.90
C ALA A 100 0.19 4.21 -0.17
N ALA A 101 -0.61 5.19 -0.60
CA ALA A 101 -0.58 6.54 -0.04
C ALA A 101 -1.96 7.23 -0.12
N LYS A 102 -2.13 8.34 0.64
CA LYS A 102 -3.36 9.12 0.65
C LYS A 102 -3.56 9.97 -0.62
N SER A 103 -2.49 10.56 -1.17
CA SER A 103 -2.63 11.58 -2.23
C SER A 103 -1.39 11.79 -3.10
N VAL A 104 -0.37 10.94 -2.97
CA VAL A 104 0.85 11.00 -3.79
C VAL A 104 0.94 9.72 -4.64
N HIS A 105 2.14 9.32 -5.07
CA HIS A 105 2.35 8.09 -5.84
C HIS A 105 1.60 6.87 -5.26
N HIS A 106 1.14 5.99 -6.13
CA HIS A 106 0.38 4.77 -5.80
C HIS A 106 -0.89 4.99 -4.95
N SER A 107 -1.53 6.18 -5.07
CA SER A 107 -2.77 6.54 -4.34
C SER A 107 -4.04 5.99 -5.01
N PHE A 108 -4.00 4.79 -5.55
CA PHE A 108 -5.07 4.07 -6.24
C PHE A 108 -5.22 2.66 -5.69
N LEU A 109 -6.34 2.00 -5.97
CA LEU A 109 -6.57 0.61 -5.53
C LEU A 109 -5.47 -0.30 -6.05
N SER A 110 -5.04 -1.26 -5.22
CA SER A 110 -3.89 -2.15 -5.45
C SER A 110 -2.54 -1.42 -5.59
N GLY A 111 -2.47 -0.15 -5.18
CA GLY A 111 -1.25 0.66 -5.24
C GLY A 111 -0.13 0.10 -4.38
N LEU A 112 -0.45 -0.39 -3.17
CA LEU A 112 0.54 -1.02 -2.28
C LEU A 112 1.13 -2.29 -2.91
N LEU A 113 0.30 -3.12 -3.53
CA LEU A 113 0.77 -4.32 -4.24
C LEU A 113 1.67 -3.96 -5.42
N MET A 114 1.28 -2.97 -6.23
CA MET A 114 2.07 -2.52 -7.37
C MET A 114 3.43 -2.01 -6.93
N HIS A 115 3.45 -1.07 -5.98
CA HIS A 115 4.66 -0.52 -5.38
C HIS A 115 5.60 -1.63 -4.86
N THR A 116 5.12 -2.44 -3.93
CA THR A 116 5.94 -3.49 -3.32
C THR A 116 6.43 -4.53 -4.34
N SER A 117 5.61 -4.90 -5.33
CA SER A 117 6.04 -5.86 -6.36
C SER A 117 7.10 -5.28 -7.29
N ASN A 118 7.04 -4.00 -7.63
CA ASN A 118 8.10 -3.33 -8.39
C ASN A 118 9.40 -3.28 -7.59
N MET A 119 9.32 -2.89 -6.31
CA MET A 119 10.47 -2.85 -5.41
C MET A 119 11.11 -4.23 -5.24
N LEU A 120 10.32 -5.30 -5.10
CA LEU A 120 10.83 -6.67 -4.99
C LEU A 120 11.59 -7.12 -6.24
N ARG A 121 11.17 -6.73 -7.44
CA ARG A 121 11.92 -6.98 -8.68
C ARG A 121 13.27 -6.28 -8.68
N LEU A 122 13.31 -5.02 -8.24
CA LEU A 122 14.56 -4.28 -8.11
C LEU A 122 15.46 -4.89 -7.04
N ALA A 123 14.90 -5.27 -5.89
CA ALA A 123 15.61 -5.90 -4.79
C ALA A 123 16.23 -7.24 -5.22
N ASP A 124 15.47 -8.07 -5.93
CA ASP A 124 15.96 -9.36 -6.48
C ASP A 124 17.12 -9.15 -7.46
N TYR A 125 16.96 -8.25 -8.42
CA TYR A 125 18.00 -7.93 -9.39
C TYR A 125 19.28 -7.39 -8.72
N LEU A 126 19.14 -6.42 -7.82
CA LEU A 126 20.27 -5.77 -7.16
C LEU A 126 20.96 -6.70 -6.18
N SER A 127 20.24 -7.59 -5.48
CA SER A 127 20.86 -8.60 -4.61
C SER A 127 21.75 -9.57 -5.40
N GLY A 128 21.36 -9.91 -6.63
CA GLY A 128 22.20 -10.70 -7.52
C GLY A 128 23.47 -9.95 -7.97
N LEU A 129 23.34 -8.65 -8.26
CA LEU A 129 24.48 -7.82 -8.65
C LEU A 129 25.50 -7.63 -7.50
N TYR A 130 25.01 -7.55 -6.27
CA TYR A 130 25.81 -7.34 -5.05
C TYR A 130 25.85 -8.59 -4.14
N ALA A 131 25.81 -9.79 -4.73
CA ALA A 131 25.71 -11.06 -4.00
C ALA A 131 26.82 -11.31 -2.95
N GLY A 132 27.96 -10.61 -3.02
CA GLY A 132 29.03 -10.70 -2.01
C GLY A 132 28.81 -9.76 -0.79
N ILE A 133 27.76 -8.92 -0.81
CA ILE A 133 27.55 -7.87 0.21
C ILE A 133 26.13 -8.00 0.78
N ILE A 134 25.12 -8.29 -0.06
CA ILE A 134 23.70 -8.27 0.28
C ILE A 134 23.21 -9.67 0.65
N ASP A 135 22.60 -9.80 1.82
CA ASP A 135 21.72 -10.94 2.12
C ASP A 135 20.40 -10.77 1.36
N ARG A 136 20.26 -11.55 0.28
CA ARG A 136 19.05 -11.50 -0.58
C ARG A 136 17.78 -11.82 0.20
N SER A 137 17.81 -12.81 1.11
CA SER A 137 16.62 -13.21 1.86
C SER A 137 16.17 -12.12 2.83
N LEU A 138 17.11 -11.45 3.50
CA LEU A 138 16.84 -10.29 4.35
C LEU A 138 16.27 -9.12 3.53
N LEU A 139 16.92 -8.77 2.40
CA LEU A 139 16.48 -7.67 1.55
C LEU A 139 15.07 -7.91 1.01
N LEU A 140 14.77 -9.08 0.46
CA LEU A 140 13.44 -9.40 -0.06
C LEU A 140 12.37 -9.37 1.04
N THR A 141 12.67 -9.90 2.22
CA THR A 141 11.72 -9.89 3.35
C THR A 141 11.47 -8.46 3.84
N GLY A 142 12.52 -7.67 4.04
CA GLY A 142 12.38 -6.26 4.43
C GLY A 142 11.58 -5.44 3.40
N THR A 143 11.87 -5.65 2.11
CA THR A 143 11.14 -5.00 1.01
C THR A 143 9.67 -5.40 0.97
N LEU A 144 9.34 -6.67 1.21
CA LEU A 144 7.96 -7.12 1.25
C LEU A 144 7.17 -6.46 2.39
N LEU A 145 7.80 -6.31 3.56
CA LEU A 145 7.12 -5.96 4.80
C LEU A 145 7.13 -4.46 5.13
N HIS A 146 7.95 -3.65 4.44
CA HIS A 146 8.23 -2.27 4.84
C HIS A 146 6.98 -1.44 5.09
N ASP A 147 5.96 -1.65 4.29
CA ASP A 147 4.73 -0.84 4.24
C ASP A 147 3.45 -1.58 4.67
N PHE A 148 3.48 -2.83 5.10
CA PHE A 148 2.26 -3.59 5.45
C PHE A 148 1.41 -2.91 6.53
N ALA A 149 2.02 -2.23 7.48
CA ALA A 149 1.29 -1.53 8.53
C ALA A 149 0.49 -0.31 8.03
N LYS A 150 0.61 0.10 6.77
CA LYS A 150 -0.26 1.12 6.15
C LYS A 150 -1.74 0.70 6.13
N GLU A 151 -2.03 -0.59 6.14
CA GLU A 151 -3.39 -1.12 6.38
C GLU A 151 -4.02 -0.56 7.66
N ARG A 152 -3.23 -0.39 8.71
CA ARG A 152 -3.66 0.11 10.02
C ARG A 152 -3.42 1.60 10.20
N GLU A 153 -2.51 2.17 9.40
CA GLU A 153 -2.20 3.59 9.44
C GLU A 153 -3.34 4.43 8.87
N PHE A 154 -4.03 3.92 7.84
CA PHE A 154 -5.08 4.66 7.14
C PHE A 154 -6.49 4.21 7.53
N THR A 155 -7.45 5.12 7.31
CA THR A 155 -8.87 4.82 7.24
C THR A 155 -9.31 4.84 5.77
N PHE A 156 -10.26 3.98 5.42
CA PHE A 156 -10.67 3.79 4.04
C PHE A 156 -12.15 4.11 3.84
N SER A 157 -12.49 4.63 2.66
CA SER A 157 -13.88 4.76 2.21
C SER A 157 -14.48 3.38 1.91
N GLY A 158 -15.81 3.35 1.71
CA GLY A 158 -16.47 2.13 1.22
C GLY A 158 -16.00 1.65 -0.15
N LEU A 159 -15.20 2.45 -0.87
CA LEU A 159 -14.57 2.12 -2.15
C LEU A 159 -13.10 1.71 -2.02
N GLY A 160 -12.57 1.60 -0.80
CA GLY A 160 -11.19 1.24 -0.54
C GLY A 160 -10.17 2.37 -0.69
N MET A 161 -10.58 3.60 -1.03
CA MET A 161 -9.69 4.75 -1.12
C MET A 161 -9.37 5.31 0.26
N VAL A 162 -8.12 5.73 0.47
CA VAL A 162 -7.71 6.36 1.74
C VAL A 162 -8.47 7.67 1.95
N THR A 163 -9.09 7.81 3.11
CA THR A 163 -9.81 9.02 3.52
C THR A 163 -9.00 9.87 4.49
N ASP A 164 -8.38 9.24 5.47
CA ASP A 164 -7.56 9.92 6.48
C ASP A 164 -6.61 8.94 7.19
N TYR A 165 -5.82 9.43 8.12
CA TYR A 165 -5.06 8.61 9.06
C TYR A 165 -5.97 8.09 10.17
N SER A 166 -5.76 6.85 10.60
CA SER A 166 -6.35 6.30 11.81
C SER A 166 -5.75 6.94 13.06
N LEU A 167 -6.35 6.74 14.22
CA LEU A 167 -5.77 7.22 15.50
C LEU A 167 -4.37 6.63 15.73
N SER A 168 -4.18 5.34 15.47
CA SER A 168 -2.86 4.69 15.57
C SER A 168 -1.90 5.21 14.49
N GLY A 169 -2.38 5.51 13.30
CA GLY A 169 -1.59 6.12 12.23
C GLY A 169 -1.03 7.49 12.61
N GLN A 170 -1.87 8.34 13.22
CA GLN A 170 -1.44 9.67 13.67
C GLN A 170 -0.50 9.65 14.88
N LEU A 171 -0.68 8.71 15.80
CA LEU A 171 0.07 8.69 17.07
C LEU A 171 1.35 7.86 17.00
N ILE A 172 1.39 6.82 16.17
CA ILE A 172 2.46 5.82 16.12
C ILE A 172 3.11 5.76 14.73
N GLY A 173 2.30 5.74 13.67
CA GLY A 173 2.75 5.62 12.28
C GLY A 173 3.11 4.18 11.88
N HIS A 174 3.14 3.92 10.55
CA HIS A 174 3.36 2.56 10.00
C HIS A 174 4.75 2.00 10.32
N LEU A 175 5.80 2.83 10.43
CA LEU A 175 7.15 2.36 10.75
C LEU A 175 7.17 1.59 12.07
N VAL A 176 6.65 2.21 13.12
CA VAL A 176 6.66 1.61 14.47
C VAL A 176 5.67 0.46 14.56
N MET A 177 4.47 0.61 13.99
CA MET A 177 3.48 -0.47 13.96
C MET A 177 3.99 -1.68 13.17
N GLY A 178 4.66 -1.47 12.05
CA GLY A 178 5.27 -2.53 11.24
C GLY A 178 6.39 -3.25 11.97
N ALA A 179 7.29 -2.51 12.62
CA ALA A 179 8.36 -3.10 13.42
C ALA A 179 7.82 -3.95 14.57
N GLN A 180 6.75 -3.50 15.27
CA GLN A 180 6.07 -4.27 16.32
C GLN A 180 5.45 -5.56 15.77
N GLU A 181 4.79 -5.52 14.60
CA GLU A 181 4.20 -6.71 14.00
C GLU A 181 5.26 -7.73 13.58
N VAL A 182 6.38 -7.25 13.00
CA VAL A 182 7.51 -8.11 12.67
C VAL A 182 8.09 -8.77 13.91
N GLN A 183 8.25 -8.01 14.99
CA GLN A 183 8.70 -8.59 16.28
C GLN A 183 7.77 -9.71 16.74
N GLN A 184 6.46 -9.45 16.79
CA GLN A 184 5.46 -10.44 17.22
C GLN A 184 5.48 -11.70 16.31
N CYS A 185 5.60 -11.52 14.99
CA CYS A 185 5.72 -12.61 14.07
C CYS A 185 7.00 -13.42 14.30
N ALA A 186 8.14 -12.75 14.46
CA ALA A 186 9.42 -13.37 14.75
C ALA A 186 9.40 -14.19 16.05
N GLU A 187 8.81 -13.64 17.12
CA GLU A 187 8.61 -14.35 18.40
C GLU A 187 7.75 -15.61 18.23
N SER A 188 6.64 -15.50 17.49
CA SER A 188 5.72 -16.62 17.23
C SER A 188 6.38 -17.77 16.44
N LEU A 189 7.33 -17.43 15.59
CA LEU A 189 8.09 -18.37 14.76
C LEU A 189 9.43 -18.80 15.40
N SER A 190 9.75 -18.27 16.61
CA SER A 190 11.00 -18.52 17.31
C SER A 190 12.25 -18.14 16.50
N LEU A 191 12.19 -17.02 15.76
CA LEU A 191 13.34 -16.51 15.02
C LEU A 191 14.52 -16.17 15.95
N PRO A 192 15.77 -16.32 15.48
CA PRO A 192 16.92 -15.73 16.15
C PRO A 192 16.74 -14.23 16.37
N GLN A 193 17.08 -13.74 17.55
CA GLN A 193 16.89 -12.33 17.93
C GLN A 193 17.57 -11.36 16.96
N GLU A 194 18.77 -11.69 16.47
CA GLU A 194 19.52 -10.88 15.53
C GLU A 194 18.73 -10.67 14.21
N LYS A 195 18.16 -11.74 13.66
CA LYS A 195 17.33 -11.65 12.44
C LYS A 195 16.08 -10.80 12.64
N SER A 196 15.42 -10.94 13.78
CA SER A 196 14.26 -10.11 14.14
C SER A 196 14.64 -8.64 14.23
N LEU A 197 15.78 -8.31 14.86
CA LEU A 197 16.28 -6.93 14.96
C LEU A 197 16.62 -6.34 13.61
N LEU A 198 17.24 -7.11 12.71
CA LEU A 198 17.56 -6.66 11.35
C LEU A 198 16.29 -6.33 10.56
N LEU A 199 15.26 -7.17 10.60
CA LEU A 199 13.98 -6.87 9.94
C LEU A 199 13.30 -5.63 10.51
N GLN A 200 13.26 -5.50 11.85
CA GLN A 200 12.71 -4.29 12.50
C GLN A 200 13.50 -3.05 12.08
N HIS A 201 14.83 -3.14 12.04
CA HIS A 201 15.68 -2.04 11.61
C HIS A 201 15.39 -1.62 10.18
N MET A 202 15.23 -2.56 9.24
CA MET A 202 14.88 -2.26 7.86
C MET A 202 13.56 -1.48 7.77
N ILE A 203 12.54 -1.87 8.54
CA ILE A 203 11.25 -1.15 8.56
C ILE A 203 11.39 0.25 9.16
N LEU A 204 12.10 0.39 10.29
CA LEU A 204 12.26 1.69 10.95
C LEU A 204 13.12 2.68 10.16
N SER A 205 13.95 2.20 9.24
CA SER A 205 14.92 3.01 8.50
C SER A 205 14.60 3.18 7.00
N HIS A 206 13.55 2.54 6.46
CA HIS A 206 13.36 2.49 5.00
C HIS A 206 13.11 3.87 4.35
N HIS A 207 12.66 4.88 5.09
CA HIS A 207 12.60 6.26 4.59
C HIS A 207 13.97 6.93 4.47
N GLY A 208 15.06 6.27 4.88
CA GLY A 208 16.45 6.73 4.77
C GLY A 208 16.83 7.76 5.81
N GLU A 209 16.42 9.01 5.64
CA GLU A 209 16.78 10.10 6.54
C GLU A 209 15.64 10.46 7.50
N PRO A 210 15.96 10.89 8.74
CA PRO A 210 14.96 11.37 9.70
C PRO A 210 14.12 12.54 9.16
N ASP A 211 14.69 13.39 8.32
CA ASP A 211 13.99 14.51 7.68
C ASP A 211 12.88 14.02 6.72
N PHE A 212 12.95 12.78 6.25
CA PHE A 212 11.93 12.11 5.45
C PHE A 212 11.02 11.19 6.28
N GLY A 213 11.19 11.16 7.59
CA GLY A 213 10.36 10.42 8.52
C GLY A 213 10.92 9.09 9.01
N ALA A 214 12.16 8.71 8.64
CA ALA A 214 12.80 7.52 9.20
C ALA A 214 12.97 7.65 10.72
N ALA A 215 12.67 6.60 11.47
CA ALA A 215 12.91 6.59 12.90
C ALA A 215 14.42 6.52 13.23
N VAL A 216 15.18 5.83 12.40
CA VAL A 216 16.64 5.70 12.47
C VAL A 216 17.19 5.67 11.03
N ARG A 217 18.47 6.04 10.86
CA ARG A 217 19.14 5.88 9.57
C ARG A 217 19.46 4.41 9.29
N PRO A 218 19.54 3.99 8.00
CA PRO A 218 20.01 2.66 7.63
C PRO A 218 21.43 2.41 8.18
N MET A 219 21.62 1.23 8.81
CA MET A 219 22.89 0.84 9.41
C MET A 219 23.41 -0.50 8.88
N CYS A 220 22.75 -1.08 7.87
CA CYS A 220 23.26 -2.23 7.12
C CYS A 220 23.00 -2.01 5.62
N ALA A 221 23.69 -2.79 4.79
CA ALA A 221 23.65 -2.62 3.34
C ALA A 221 22.23 -2.87 2.77
N GLU A 222 21.52 -3.84 3.31
CA GLU A 222 20.15 -4.16 2.90
C GLU A 222 19.16 -3.03 3.23
N ALA A 223 19.30 -2.41 4.39
CA ALA A 223 18.46 -1.27 4.79
C ALA A 223 18.72 -0.03 3.92
N GLU A 224 19.98 0.25 3.63
CA GLU A 224 20.37 1.33 2.69
C GLU A 224 19.79 1.06 1.31
N LEU A 225 19.93 -0.17 0.81
CA LEU A 225 19.43 -0.55 -0.51
C LEU A 225 17.91 -0.50 -0.57
N LEU A 226 17.20 -0.93 0.48
CA LEU A 226 15.75 -0.82 0.57
C LEU A 226 15.29 0.64 0.46
N SER A 227 15.92 1.54 1.21
CA SER A 227 15.62 2.98 1.15
C SER A 227 15.82 3.58 -0.24
N LEU A 228 16.89 3.18 -0.94
CA LEU A 228 17.15 3.64 -2.31
C LEU A 228 16.14 3.07 -3.32
N ILE A 229 15.74 1.81 -3.18
CA ILE A 229 14.74 1.16 -4.03
C ILE A 229 13.38 1.84 -3.85
N ASP A 230 12.98 2.11 -2.62
CA ASP A 230 11.73 2.82 -2.32
C ASP A 230 11.73 4.22 -2.94
N LEU A 231 12.82 4.96 -2.79
CA LEU A 231 12.98 6.28 -3.40
C LEU A 231 12.90 6.23 -4.93
N VAL A 232 13.48 5.20 -5.56
CA VAL A 232 13.42 5.02 -7.02
C VAL A 232 11.98 4.79 -7.47
N ASP A 233 11.27 3.81 -6.89
CA ASP A 233 9.90 3.49 -7.31
C ASP A 233 8.95 4.67 -7.05
N SER A 234 9.05 5.31 -5.89
CA SER A 234 8.25 6.48 -5.54
C SER A 234 8.43 7.68 -6.48
N ARG A 235 9.62 7.84 -7.08
CA ARG A 235 9.91 8.94 -8.02
C ARG A 235 9.64 8.60 -9.47
N MET A 236 9.57 7.32 -9.82
CA MET A 236 9.31 6.89 -11.22
C MET A 236 7.82 6.82 -11.53
N GLU A 237 6.96 6.75 -10.52
CA GLU A 237 5.52 6.87 -10.69
C GLU A 237 5.13 8.36 -10.70
N ILE A 238 4.92 8.92 -11.90
CA ILE A 238 4.49 10.31 -12.12
C ILE A 238 3.09 10.32 -12.74
#